data_c67ef88a47df076aad191e08ed93e92a
#
_entry.id   c67ef88a47df076aad191e08ed93e92a
#
_cell.length_a   1.000
_cell.length_b   1.000
_cell.length_c   1.000
_cell.angle_alpha   90.00
_cell.angle_beta   90.00
_cell.angle_gamma   90.00
#
_symmetry.space_group_name_H-M   'P 1'
#
loop_
_entity.id
_entity.type
_entity.pdbx_description
1 polymer ?
#
loop_
_entity_poly.entity_id
_entity_poly.type
_entity_poly.pdbx_seq_one_letter_code
_entity_poly.pdbx_strand_id
1 'polypeptide(L)'
;MGFDAIEFGNVSSWILECIHKGLLRKEELGLEADVEFAPRNYKIEFSHGNAKAVIKLAELVAYGEGIGAILAMGVRVAAKELDKQFAERVKSFGNTFVDSTLYIPYGKIGCMSPIQYWVPGAFVPMPIQGKYLTNYTINSLPPRELGKSCAERAIKELYSEEMGVCRFHRGWTEKTVETLLRRGRSINLNLYEHCRGLMQKIVEYDRKANQYPVFWETKKTKDVIRTYLPEVRKKMPAENGELDRWIEKFNDDPEQTAKEYWEETLKGYEEGIIG
;
A
#
# COMPACT_ATOMS: atom_id res chain seq x y z
N MET A 1 -20.43 -11.60 0.00
CA MET A 1 -20.22 -11.10 -1.36
C MET A 1 -18.93 -11.65 -1.98
N GLY A 2 -17.93 -12.07 -1.20
CA GLY A 2 -16.77 -12.85 -1.68
C GLY A 2 -15.62 -12.07 -2.30
N PHE A 3 -15.50 -10.78 -2.05
CA PHE A 3 -14.36 -9.97 -2.46
C PHE A 3 -13.53 -9.47 -1.25
N ASP A 4 -12.27 -9.12 -1.50
CA ASP A 4 -11.37 -8.59 -0.49
C ASP A 4 -11.86 -7.22 0.02
N ALA A 5 -12.08 -7.11 1.32
CA ALA A 5 -12.64 -5.89 1.92
C ALA A 5 -11.64 -4.73 1.96
N ILE A 6 -10.33 -5.01 2.01
CA ILE A 6 -9.28 -3.99 2.05
C ILE A 6 -9.11 -3.40 0.66
N GLU A 7 -9.02 -4.24 -0.36
CA GLU A 7 -8.92 -3.79 -1.75
C GLU A 7 -10.21 -3.07 -2.18
N PHE A 8 -11.37 -3.57 -1.79
CA PHE A 8 -12.64 -2.86 -2.03
C PHE A 8 -12.67 -1.49 -1.37
N GLY A 9 -12.15 -1.36 -0.14
CA GLY A 9 -12.01 -0.08 0.55
C GLY A 9 -11.12 0.90 -0.23
N ASN A 10 -10.02 0.41 -0.82
CA ASN A 10 -9.13 1.20 -1.68
C ASN A 10 -9.83 1.62 -2.97
N VAL A 11 -10.48 0.68 -3.67
CA VAL A 11 -11.22 0.94 -4.91
C VAL A 11 -12.34 1.94 -4.69
N SER A 12 -13.18 1.74 -3.67
CA SER A 12 -14.30 2.64 -3.39
C SER A 12 -13.83 4.05 -3.02
N SER A 13 -12.81 4.19 -2.18
CA SER A 13 -12.23 5.49 -1.83
C SER A 13 -11.67 6.22 -3.05
N TRP A 14 -10.99 5.50 -3.94
CA TRP A 14 -10.49 6.05 -5.19
C TRP A 14 -11.62 6.51 -6.12
N ILE A 15 -12.70 5.72 -6.29
CA ILE A 15 -13.85 6.10 -7.11
C ILE A 15 -14.54 7.36 -6.55
N LEU A 16 -14.75 7.43 -5.24
CA LEU A 16 -15.30 8.62 -4.62
C LEU A 16 -14.41 9.86 -4.86
N GLU A 17 -13.10 9.70 -4.82
CA GLU A 17 -12.15 10.77 -5.15
C GLU A 17 -12.23 11.17 -6.63
N CYS A 18 -12.39 10.21 -7.54
CA CYS A 18 -12.60 10.48 -8.97
C CYS A 18 -13.88 11.29 -9.22
N ILE A 19 -14.95 11.00 -8.46
CA ILE A 19 -16.20 11.79 -8.51
C ILE A 19 -15.93 13.21 -7.99
N HIS A 20 -15.29 13.34 -6.84
CA HIS A 20 -14.96 14.64 -6.26
C HIS A 20 -14.11 15.52 -7.20
N LYS A 21 -13.19 14.91 -7.92
CA LYS A 21 -12.34 15.58 -8.91
C LYS A 21 -13.03 15.81 -10.26
N GLY A 22 -14.22 15.29 -10.49
CA GLY A 22 -14.95 15.40 -11.73
C GLY A 22 -14.48 14.46 -12.85
N LEU A 23 -13.59 13.51 -12.58
CA LEU A 23 -13.20 12.45 -13.52
C LEU A 23 -14.35 11.48 -13.81
N LEU A 24 -15.23 11.26 -12.83
CA LEU A 24 -16.49 10.51 -12.96
C LEU A 24 -17.65 11.36 -12.47
N ARG A 25 -18.83 11.09 -12.99
CA ARG A 25 -20.08 11.66 -12.47
C ARG A 25 -20.79 10.57 -11.67
N LYS A 26 -21.41 10.94 -10.56
CA LYS A 26 -22.13 9.98 -9.69
C LYS A 26 -23.26 9.26 -10.44
N GLU A 27 -23.89 9.94 -11.40
CA GLU A 27 -24.99 9.42 -12.22
C GLU A 27 -24.50 8.27 -13.14
N GLU A 28 -23.24 8.31 -13.59
CA GLU A 28 -22.63 7.23 -14.41
C GLU A 28 -22.50 5.91 -13.62
N LEU A 29 -22.53 6.02 -12.31
CA LEU A 29 -22.45 4.89 -11.37
C LEU A 29 -23.82 4.54 -10.77
N GLY A 30 -24.87 5.24 -11.17
CA GLY A 30 -26.19 5.10 -10.53
C GLY A 30 -26.20 5.46 -9.06
N LEU A 31 -25.32 6.38 -8.63
CA LEU A 31 -25.26 6.84 -7.25
C LEU A 31 -26.22 8.03 -7.06
N GLU A 32 -27.19 7.88 -6.20
CA GLU A 32 -28.14 8.95 -5.83
C GLU A 32 -27.56 9.89 -4.77
N ALA A 33 -26.75 9.34 -3.87
CA ALA A 33 -26.19 10.07 -2.74
C ALA A 33 -25.07 11.02 -3.17
N ASP A 34 -25.05 12.22 -2.57
CA ASP A 34 -23.92 13.13 -2.71
C ASP A 34 -22.74 12.64 -1.87
N VAL A 35 -21.54 12.83 -2.42
CA VAL A 35 -20.28 12.45 -1.79
C VAL A 35 -19.63 13.69 -1.20
N GLU A 36 -19.25 13.62 0.07
CA GLU A 36 -18.70 14.74 0.83
C GLU A 36 -17.22 14.53 1.17
N PHE A 37 -16.37 15.52 0.86
CA PHE A 37 -14.92 15.51 1.08
C PHE A 37 -14.40 16.70 1.89
N ALA A 38 -15.25 17.35 2.69
CA ALA A 38 -14.84 18.50 3.52
C ALA A 38 -14.42 18.08 4.94
N PRO A 39 -13.20 17.53 5.16
CA PRO A 39 -12.80 16.94 6.43
C PRO A 39 -12.75 17.93 7.59
N ARG A 40 -12.57 19.23 7.31
CA ARG A 40 -12.53 20.27 8.37
C ARG A 40 -13.90 20.63 8.91
N ASN A 41 -14.93 20.49 8.09
CA ASN A 41 -16.33 20.79 8.44
C ASN A 41 -17.17 19.53 8.48
N TYR A 42 -16.52 18.36 8.58
CA TYR A 42 -17.18 17.09 8.54
C TYR A 42 -18.14 16.92 9.70
N LYS A 43 -19.39 16.69 9.36
CA LYS A 43 -20.44 16.28 10.32
C LYS A 43 -20.79 14.82 10.06
N ILE A 44 -21.10 14.10 11.12
CA ILE A 44 -21.46 12.67 11.03
C ILE A 44 -22.61 12.42 10.04
N GLU A 45 -23.53 13.37 9.92
CA GLU A 45 -24.66 13.28 9.00
C GLU A 45 -24.22 13.13 7.53
N PHE A 46 -23.08 13.69 7.14
CA PHE A 46 -22.57 13.59 5.78
C PHE A 46 -21.94 12.24 5.48
N SER A 47 -21.50 11.49 6.50
CA SER A 47 -20.99 10.13 6.30
C SER A 47 -22.05 9.20 5.71
N HIS A 48 -23.31 9.48 5.96
CA HIS A 48 -24.42 8.67 5.48
C HIS A 48 -24.50 8.63 3.95
N GLY A 49 -24.23 9.76 3.27
CA GLY A 49 -24.14 9.82 1.80
C GLY A 49 -23.00 8.96 1.28
N ASN A 50 -21.78 9.11 1.84
CA ASN A 50 -20.61 8.31 1.47
C ASN A 50 -20.85 6.81 1.74
N ALA A 51 -21.47 6.46 2.87
CA ALA A 51 -21.81 5.07 3.18
C ALA A 51 -22.80 4.47 2.17
N LYS A 52 -23.84 5.20 1.78
CA LYS A 52 -24.78 4.77 0.73
C LYS A 52 -24.09 4.56 -0.61
N ALA A 53 -23.20 5.49 -1.00
CA ALA A 53 -22.41 5.37 -2.23
C ALA A 53 -21.53 4.12 -2.21
N VAL A 54 -20.84 3.85 -1.10
CA VAL A 54 -19.96 2.66 -0.95
C VAL A 54 -20.78 1.37 -0.97
N ILE A 55 -21.98 1.33 -0.32
CA ILE A 55 -22.86 0.16 -0.38
C ILE A 55 -23.29 -0.11 -1.82
N LYS A 56 -23.70 0.92 -2.57
CA LYS A 56 -24.06 0.76 -3.98
C LYS A 56 -22.90 0.28 -4.84
N LEU A 57 -21.70 0.81 -4.63
CA LEU A 57 -20.49 0.32 -5.31
C LEU A 57 -20.22 -1.15 -4.97
N ALA A 58 -20.43 -1.57 -3.71
CA ALA A 58 -20.28 -2.97 -3.31
C ALA A 58 -21.24 -3.90 -4.05
N GLU A 59 -22.51 -3.47 -4.24
CA GLU A 59 -23.48 -4.20 -5.03
C GLU A 59 -23.06 -4.32 -6.49
N LEU A 60 -22.65 -3.21 -7.11
CA LEU A 60 -22.18 -3.20 -8.50
C LEU A 60 -20.99 -4.15 -8.72
N VAL A 61 -20.02 -4.12 -7.80
CA VAL A 61 -18.84 -5.01 -7.84
C VAL A 61 -19.24 -6.47 -7.64
N ALA A 62 -20.12 -6.75 -6.66
CA ALA A 62 -20.53 -8.11 -6.33
C ALA A 62 -21.31 -8.79 -7.46
N TYR A 63 -22.14 -8.03 -8.17
CA TYR A 63 -22.97 -8.53 -9.27
C TYR A 63 -22.35 -8.29 -10.65
N GLY A 64 -21.22 -7.62 -10.74
CA GLY A 64 -20.56 -7.31 -12.02
C GLY A 64 -21.38 -6.38 -12.90
N GLU A 65 -22.18 -5.50 -12.34
CA GLU A 65 -23.06 -4.59 -13.07
C GLU A 65 -22.34 -3.32 -13.52
N GLY A 66 -22.48 -2.94 -14.77
CA GLY A 66 -21.93 -1.71 -15.32
C GLY A 66 -20.43 -1.57 -15.03
N ILE A 67 -20.04 -0.44 -14.44
CA ILE A 67 -18.65 -0.17 -14.03
C ILE A 67 -18.15 -1.17 -12.96
N GLY A 68 -19.04 -1.78 -12.21
CA GLY A 68 -18.70 -2.76 -11.19
C GLY A 68 -17.91 -3.95 -11.73
N ALA A 69 -18.18 -4.40 -12.97
CA ALA A 69 -17.40 -5.43 -13.63
C ALA A 69 -15.92 -5.04 -13.82
N ILE A 70 -15.67 -3.77 -14.11
CA ILE A 70 -14.31 -3.22 -14.23
C ILE A 70 -13.67 -3.11 -12.84
N LEU A 71 -14.38 -2.57 -11.87
CA LEU A 71 -13.89 -2.38 -10.50
C LEU A 71 -13.56 -3.70 -9.80
N ALA A 72 -14.27 -4.79 -10.14
CA ALA A 72 -14.01 -6.14 -9.65
C ALA A 72 -12.62 -6.70 -10.04
N MET A 73 -11.96 -6.11 -11.05
CA MET A 73 -10.60 -6.49 -11.46
C MET A 73 -9.50 -5.94 -10.55
N GLY A 74 -9.84 -5.20 -9.50
CA GLY A 74 -8.90 -4.52 -8.62
C GLY A 74 -8.40 -3.18 -9.18
N VAL A 75 -7.91 -2.32 -8.28
CA VAL A 75 -7.63 -0.91 -8.59
C VAL A 75 -6.66 -0.71 -9.75
N ARG A 76 -5.60 -1.52 -9.85
CA ARG A 76 -4.55 -1.38 -10.89
C ARG A 76 -5.08 -1.63 -12.30
N VAL A 77 -5.85 -2.69 -12.47
CA VAL A 77 -6.43 -3.06 -13.77
C VAL A 77 -7.60 -2.14 -14.09
N ALA A 78 -8.47 -1.92 -13.11
CA ALA A 78 -9.63 -1.04 -13.25
C ALA A 78 -9.24 0.37 -13.70
N ALA A 79 -8.20 0.96 -13.09
CA ALA A 79 -7.76 2.31 -13.45
C ALA A 79 -7.29 2.38 -14.91
N LYS A 80 -6.54 1.39 -15.39
CA LYS A 80 -6.08 1.32 -16.78
C LYS A 80 -7.24 1.13 -17.77
N GLU A 81 -8.26 0.36 -17.40
CA GLU A 81 -9.44 0.18 -18.24
C GLU A 81 -10.31 1.43 -18.27
N LEU A 82 -10.46 2.14 -17.15
CA LEU A 82 -11.18 3.42 -17.12
C LEU A 82 -10.46 4.51 -17.92
N ASP A 83 -9.12 4.55 -17.91
CA ASP A 83 -8.36 5.47 -18.78
C ASP A 83 -8.65 5.23 -20.26
N LYS A 84 -8.81 3.98 -20.68
CA LYS A 84 -9.19 3.63 -22.05
C LYS A 84 -10.65 4.02 -22.36
N GLN A 85 -11.57 3.66 -21.46
CA GLN A 85 -13.00 3.91 -21.64
C GLN A 85 -13.32 5.40 -21.70
N PHE A 86 -12.62 6.20 -20.89
CA PHE A 86 -12.84 7.64 -20.77
C PHE A 86 -11.70 8.49 -21.38
N ALA A 87 -11.04 7.98 -22.43
CA ALA A 87 -9.83 8.59 -23.00
C ALA A 87 -9.97 10.07 -23.36
N GLU A 88 -11.10 10.49 -23.94
CA GLU A 88 -11.32 11.89 -24.29
C GLU A 88 -11.49 12.78 -23.04
N ARG A 89 -12.12 12.25 -22.00
CA ARG A 89 -12.24 12.96 -20.71
C ARG A 89 -10.87 13.11 -20.06
N VAL A 90 -10.08 12.05 -20.01
CA VAL A 90 -8.71 12.06 -19.46
C VAL A 90 -7.86 13.11 -20.14
N LYS A 91 -7.90 13.21 -21.47
CA LYS A 91 -7.19 14.26 -22.24
C LYS A 91 -7.62 15.66 -21.83
N SER A 92 -8.91 15.90 -21.65
CA SER A 92 -9.43 17.22 -21.30
C SER A 92 -9.11 17.63 -19.86
N PHE A 93 -9.00 16.67 -18.95
CA PHE A 93 -8.71 16.90 -17.53
C PHE A 93 -7.21 17.04 -17.22
N GLY A 94 -6.33 16.51 -18.08
CA GLY A 94 -4.89 16.49 -17.84
C GLY A 94 -4.47 15.61 -16.63
N ASN A 95 -5.37 14.73 -16.18
CA ASN A 95 -5.12 13.76 -15.12
C ASN A 95 -5.81 12.42 -15.45
N THR A 96 -5.16 11.31 -15.13
CA THR A 96 -5.63 9.97 -15.45
C THR A 96 -6.27 9.29 -14.25
N PHE A 97 -7.07 8.25 -14.51
CA PHE A 97 -7.56 7.38 -13.45
C PHE A 97 -6.40 6.67 -12.75
N VAL A 98 -5.38 6.24 -13.50
CA VAL A 98 -4.15 5.65 -12.95
C VAL A 98 -3.45 6.63 -12.02
N ASP A 99 -3.22 7.87 -12.45
CA ASP A 99 -2.52 8.87 -11.64
C ASP A 99 -3.31 9.33 -10.39
N SER A 100 -4.61 9.11 -10.40
CA SER A 100 -5.50 9.43 -9.28
C SER A 100 -5.58 8.32 -8.23
N THR A 101 -5.02 7.14 -8.50
CA THR A 101 -5.06 6.00 -7.56
C THR A 101 -3.75 5.79 -6.84
N LEU A 102 -3.82 4.98 -5.79
CA LEU A 102 -2.70 4.64 -4.94
C LEU A 102 -2.64 3.12 -4.78
N TYR A 103 -1.58 2.49 -5.27
CA TYR A 103 -1.32 1.06 -5.10
C TYR A 103 0.18 0.77 -5.23
N ILE A 104 0.57 -0.42 -4.76
CA ILE A 104 1.91 -0.95 -4.92
C ILE A 104 1.84 -2.04 -5.97
N PRO A 105 2.49 -1.87 -7.14
CA PRO A 105 2.41 -2.84 -8.23
C PRO A 105 3.31 -4.04 -8.01
N TYR A 106 2.81 -5.22 -8.40
CA TYR A 106 3.52 -6.49 -8.43
C TYR A 106 3.35 -7.17 -9.77
N GLY A 107 4.41 -7.69 -10.34
CA GLY A 107 4.35 -8.39 -11.63
C GLY A 107 3.58 -7.59 -12.69
N LYS A 108 2.84 -8.27 -13.53
CA LYS A 108 2.12 -7.64 -14.65
C LYS A 108 0.82 -6.93 -14.26
N ILE A 109 0.02 -7.57 -13.40
CA ILE A 109 -1.34 -7.11 -13.05
C ILE A 109 -1.59 -7.03 -11.54
N GLY A 110 -0.77 -7.69 -10.74
CA GLY A 110 -0.92 -7.72 -9.30
C GLY A 110 -0.70 -6.34 -8.68
N CYS A 111 -1.46 -6.05 -7.68
CA CYS A 111 -1.27 -4.86 -6.86
C CYS A 111 -1.67 -5.13 -5.41
N MET A 112 -1.23 -4.23 -4.56
CA MET A 112 -1.56 -4.24 -3.16
C MET A 112 -2.02 -2.87 -2.73
N SER A 113 -3.06 -2.84 -1.91
CA SER A 113 -3.49 -1.61 -1.25
C SER A 113 -2.40 -1.12 -0.29
N PRO A 114 -2.08 0.18 -0.28
CA PRO A 114 -1.09 0.75 0.64
C PRO A 114 -1.49 0.61 2.12
N ILE A 115 -2.76 0.37 2.41
CA ILE A 115 -3.23 0.12 3.77
C ILE A 115 -3.04 -1.34 4.22
N GLN A 116 -2.68 -2.23 3.33
CA GLN A 116 -2.22 -3.57 3.66
C GLN A 116 -0.80 -3.51 4.21
N TYR A 117 -0.68 -3.53 5.51
CA TYR A 117 0.56 -3.31 6.26
C TYR A 117 1.35 -4.59 6.56
N TRP A 118 1.11 -5.66 5.84
CA TRP A 118 1.60 -6.95 6.30
C TRP A 118 2.05 -7.92 5.21
N VAL A 119 2.26 -7.54 4.06
CA VAL A 119 2.50 -8.51 3.01
C VAL A 119 3.92 -9.03 3.05
N PRO A 120 4.11 -10.33 3.20
CA PRO A 120 5.41 -10.95 3.02
C PRO A 120 5.94 -10.67 1.63
N GLY A 121 7.19 -10.27 1.52
CA GLY A 121 7.80 -9.92 0.25
C GLY A 121 7.42 -8.56 -0.33
N ALA A 122 6.47 -7.86 0.29
CA ALA A 122 6.14 -6.50 -0.08
C ALA A 122 6.97 -5.50 0.70
N PHE A 123 7.51 -4.53 0.03
CA PHE A 123 7.92 -3.31 0.69
C PHE A 123 6.95 -2.19 0.35
N VAL A 124 6.48 -1.53 1.36
CA VAL A 124 5.63 -0.37 1.20
C VAL A 124 6.54 0.84 1.24
N PRO A 125 6.71 1.55 0.14
CA PRO A 125 7.60 2.70 0.10
C PRO A 125 7.04 3.91 0.84
N MET A 126 5.92 3.75 1.50
CA MET A 126 5.20 4.82 2.14
C MET A 126 5.66 5.03 3.58
N PRO A 127 6.40 6.09 3.88
CA PRO A 127 6.84 6.40 5.25
C PRO A 127 5.68 6.55 6.24
N ILE A 128 4.51 6.98 5.78
CA ILE A 128 3.31 7.10 6.63
C ILE A 128 2.82 5.76 7.17
N GLN A 129 3.14 4.67 6.51
CA GLN A 129 2.84 3.32 7.00
C GLN A 129 3.97 2.72 7.82
N GLY A 130 5.08 3.37 7.93
CA GLY A 130 6.19 2.98 8.78
C GLY A 130 5.77 2.67 10.21
N LYS A 131 4.76 3.37 10.71
CA LYS A 131 4.12 3.08 12.00
C LYS A 131 3.74 1.61 12.18
N TYR A 132 3.22 0.97 11.16
CA TYR A 132 2.79 -0.42 11.21
C TYR A 132 3.87 -1.39 10.75
N LEU A 133 4.77 -0.94 9.89
CA LEU A 133 5.73 -1.79 9.20
C LEU A 133 7.13 -1.69 9.78
N THR A 134 7.58 -0.49 10.15
CA THR A 134 8.98 -0.28 10.48
C THR A 134 9.21 0.45 11.80
N ASN A 135 8.52 1.55 12.06
CA ASN A 135 8.91 2.48 13.08
C ASN A 135 7.72 3.24 13.68
N TYR A 136 7.67 3.31 15.00
CA TYR A 136 6.67 4.10 15.75
C TYR A 136 7.18 5.50 16.12
N THR A 137 8.40 5.84 15.76
CA THR A 137 9.01 7.15 16.03
C THR A 137 8.76 8.10 14.87
N ILE A 138 8.97 9.42 15.13
CA ILE A 138 8.89 10.46 14.11
C ILE A 138 10.21 10.53 13.30
N ASN A 139 10.96 9.46 13.23
CA ASN A 139 12.20 9.41 12.45
C ASN A 139 11.91 8.86 11.06
N SER A 140 12.29 9.61 10.04
CA SER A 140 12.36 9.08 8.68
C SER A 140 13.63 8.24 8.55
N LEU A 141 13.45 6.99 8.15
CA LEU A 141 14.58 6.16 7.77
C LEU A 141 15.01 6.51 6.34
N PRO A 142 16.31 6.54 6.05
CA PRO A 142 16.80 6.56 4.68
C PRO A 142 16.22 5.38 3.89
N PRO A 143 16.04 5.48 2.56
CA PRO A 143 15.33 4.47 1.79
C PRO A 143 15.95 3.06 1.92
N ARG A 144 17.26 2.95 1.96
CA ARG A 144 17.93 1.66 2.14
C ARG A 144 17.66 1.03 3.52
N GLU A 145 17.71 1.85 4.58
CA GLU A 145 17.40 1.40 5.94
C GLU A 145 15.89 1.14 6.10
N LEU A 146 15.04 1.89 5.40
CA LEU A 146 13.61 1.61 5.30
C LEU A 146 13.37 0.22 4.68
N GLY A 147 14.09 -0.10 3.59
CA GLY A 147 14.03 -1.42 2.96
C GLY A 147 14.41 -2.55 3.90
N LYS A 148 15.54 -2.44 4.61
CA LYS A 148 15.96 -3.43 5.62
C LYS A 148 14.92 -3.60 6.72
N SER A 149 14.37 -2.51 7.20
CA SER A 149 13.31 -2.53 8.21
C SER A 149 12.03 -3.19 7.71
N CYS A 150 11.67 -3.01 6.43
CA CYS A 150 10.59 -3.73 5.79
C CYS A 150 10.87 -5.23 5.68
N ALA A 151 12.09 -5.64 5.37
CA ALA A 151 12.51 -7.04 5.31
C ALA A 151 12.41 -7.72 6.69
N GLU A 152 12.97 -7.07 7.71
CA GLU A 152 12.87 -7.57 9.09
C GLU A 152 11.40 -7.74 9.52
N ARG A 153 10.57 -6.78 9.14
CA ARG A 153 9.14 -6.82 9.42
C ARG A 153 8.45 -7.95 8.67
N ALA A 154 8.74 -8.15 7.39
CA ALA A 154 8.16 -9.22 6.57
C ALA A 154 8.50 -10.59 7.15
N ILE A 155 9.74 -10.81 7.59
CA ILE A 155 10.16 -12.06 8.26
C ILE A 155 9.36 -12.31 9.54
N LYS A 156 9.17 -11.28 10.37
CA LYS A 156 8.38 -11.39 11.61
C LYS A 156 6.89 -11.62 11.36
N GLU A 157 6.34 -11.02 10.30
CA GLU A 157 4.93 -11.21 9.94
C GLU A 157 4.66 -12.61 9.38
N LEU A 158 5.60 -13.15 8.58
CA LEU A 158 5.49 -14.51 8.04
C LEU A 158 5.21 -15.53 9.13
N TYR A 159 5.82 -15.34 10.28
CA TYR A 159 5.61 -16.16 11.45
C TYR A 159 4.14 -16.18 11.95
N SER A 160 3.52 -15.01 12.06
CA SER A 160 2.12 -14.90 12.48
C SER A 160 1.18 -15.50 11.43
N GLU A 161 1.50 -15.32 10.16
CA GLU A 161 0.72 -15.85 9.02
C GLU A 161 0.73 -17.38 9.02
N GLU A 162 1.91 -18.01 9.13
CA GLU A 162 2.07 -19.47 9.13
C GLU A 162 1.35 -20.12 10.32
N MET A 163 1.25 -19.41 11.44
CA MET A 163 0.56 -19.88 12.64
C MET A 163 -0.95 -19.62 12.61
N GLY A 164 -1.48 -18.95 11.60
CA GLY A 164 -2.88 -18.55 11.54
C GLY A 164 -3.31 -17.60 12.65
N VAL A 165 -2.37 -16.84 13.21
CA VAL A 165 -2.63 -15.94 14.32
C VAL A 165 -2.89 -14.54 13.79
N CYS A 166 -4.00 -13.94 14.26
CA CYS A 166 -4.31 -12.56 13.94
C CYS A 166 -3.15 -11.65 14.36
N ARG A 167 -2.68 -10.83 13.43
CA ARG A 167 -1.51 -9.96 13.64
C ARG A 167 -1.74 -8.85 14.67
N PHE A 168 -2.96 -8.59 15.11
CA PHE A 168 -3.21 -7.75 16.28
C PHE A 168 -2.79 -8.39 17.60
N HIS A 169 -2.48 -9.69 17.59
CA HIS A 169 -1.96 -10.48 18.73
C HIS A 169 -0.42 -10.62 18.72
N ARG A 170 0.28 -9.65 18.19
CA ARG A 170 1.74 -9.65 18.11
C ARG A 170 2.44 -9.57 19.45
N GLY A 171 3.70 -9.97 19.44
CA GLY A 171 4.64 -9.77 20.54
C GLY A 171 4.60 -10.85 21.61
N TRP A 172 3.43 -11.39 21.94
CA TRP A 172 3.33 -12.52 22.87
C TRP A 172 3.32 -13.87 22.15
N THR A 173 2.76 -13.93 20.96
CA THR A 173 2.58 -15.17 20.18
C THR A 173 3.92 -15.81 19.85
N GLU A 174 4.87 -15.03 19.36
CA GLU A 174 6.21 -15.48 18.98
C GLU A 174 6.89 -16.19 20.16
N LYS A 175 6.95 -15.52 21.31
CA LYS A 175 7.54 -16.08 22.54
C LYS A 175 6.81 -17.32 23.06
N THR A 176 5.50 -17.33 22.93
CA THR A 176 4.66 -18.44 23.37
C THR A 176 4.91 -19.67 22.53
N VAL A 177 4.95 -19.53 21.20
CA VAL A 177 5.17 -20.67 20.31
C VAL A 177 6.58 -21.23 20.43
N GLU A 178 7.62 -20.40 20.50
CA GLU A 178 8.98 -20.90 20.80
C GLU A 178 9.04 -21.68 22.09
N THR A 179 8.34 -21.21 23.12
CA THR A 179 8.25 -21.88 24.40
C THR A 179 7.52 -23.22 24.29
N LEU A 180 6.40 -23.28 23.55
CA LEU A 180 5.63 -24.49 23.34
C LEU A 180 6.41 -25.55 22.53
N LEU A 181 7.11 -25.14 21.47
CA LEU A 181 7.94 -26.02 20.66
C LEU A 181 9.07 -26.62 21.50
N ARG A 182 9.75 -25.79 22.27
CA ARG A 182 10.85 -26.23 23.12
C ARG A 182 10.39 -27.17 24.25
N ARG A 183 9.31 -26.82 24.96
CA ARG A 183 8.81 -27.60 26.11
C ARG A 183 7.98 -28.82 25.72
N GLY A 184 7.14 -28.66 24.68
CA GLY A 184 6.19 -29.73 24.33
C GLY A 184 6.72 -30.75 23.34
N ARG A 185 7.72 -30.39 22.52
CA ARG A 185 8.26 -31.27 21.45
C ARG A 185 9.77 -31.40 21.47
N SER A 186 10.45 -30.77 22.41
CA SER A 186 11.93 -30.71 22.46
C SER A 186 12.56 -30.15 21.16
N ILE A 187 11.81 -29.31 20.43
CA ILE A 187 12.29 -28.67 19.22
C ILE A 187 12.94 -27.33 19.63
N ASN A 188 14.23 -27.24 19.42
CA ASN A 188 14.99 -26.01 19.61
C ASN A 188 15.12 -25.30 18.25
N LEU A 189 14.13 -24.50 17.91
CA LEU A 189 14.05 -23.77 16.66
C LEU A 189 14.18 -22.27 16.93
N ASN A 190 15.12 -21.62 16.24
CA ASN A 190 15.11 -20.15 16.10
C ASN A 190 14.10 -19.79 15.02
N LEU A 191 12.94 -19.32 15.45
CA LEU A 191 11.82 -19.02 14.55
C LEU A 191 12.14 -17.90 13.56
N TYR A 192 12.87 -16.89 14.00
CA TYR A 192 13.27 -15.79 13.12
C TYR A 192 14.13 -16.30 11.95
N GLU A 193 15.16 -17.08 12.25
CA GLU A 193 16.03 -17.64 11.21
C GLU A 193 15.31 -18.65 10.31
N HIS A 194 14.38 -19.41 10.87
CA HIS A 194 13.53 -20.30 10.08
C HIS A 194 12.66 -19.51 9.10
N CYS A 195 11.94 -18.50 9.56
CA CYS A 195 11.12 -17.63 8.72
C CYS A 195 11.94 -16.84 7.72
N ARG A 196 13.15 -16.40 8.07
CA ARG A 196 14.09 -15.80 7.15
C ARG A 196 14.44 -16.72 5.99
N GLY A 197 14.76 -17.98 6.29
CA GLY A 197 15.01 -19.00 5.26
C GLY A 197 13.79 -19.28 4.37
N LEU A 198 12.59 -19.24 4.91
CA LEU A 198 11.35 -19.32 4.13
C LEU A 198 11.16 -18.09 3.24
N MET A 199 11.40 -16.89 3.79
CA MET A 199 11.28 -15.64 3.03
C MET A 199 12.25 -15.59 1.85
N GLN A 200 13.47 -16.08 2.01
CA GLN A 200 14.44 -16.20 0.91
C GLN A 200 13.88 -17.06 -0.24
N LYS A 201 13.25 -18.19 0.08
CA LYS A 201 12.62 -19.07 -0.91
C LYS A 201 11.40 -18.41 -1.57
N ILE A 202 10.59 -17.68 -0.81
CA ILE A 202 9.45 -16.93 -1.34
C ILE A 202 9.93 -15.88 -2.34
N VAL A 203 10.91 -15.07 -1.97
CA VAL A 203 11.48 -14.04 -2.85
C VAL A 203 12.09 -14.66 -4.12
N GLU A 204 12.78 -15.79 -4.00
CA GLU A 204 13.30 -16.49 -5.17
C GLU A 204 12.19 -17.01 -6.09
N TYR A 205 11.13 -17.57 -5.52
CA TYR A 205 9.96 -18.02 -6.27
C TYR A 205 9.26 -16.85 -6.97
N ASP A 206 9.01 -15.76 -6.25
CA ASP A 206 8.33 -14.57 -6.78
C ASP A 206 9.09 -13.96 -7.96
N ARG A 207 10.43 -13.92 -7.88
CA ARG A 207 11.28 -13.49 -9.00
C ARG A 207 11.13 -14.41 -10.22
N LYS A 208 11.17 -15.73 -10.04
CA LYS A 208 10.97 -16.71 -11.11
C LYS A 208 9.57 -16.64 -11.72
N ALA A 209 8.57 -16.37 -10.91
CA ALA A 209 7.19 -16.24 -11.33
C ALA A 209 6.83 -14.86 -11.93
N ASN A 210 7.77 -13.91 -11.98
CA ASN A 210 7.52 -12.51 -12.31
C ASN A 210 6.44 -11.85 -11.44
N GLN A 211 6.39 -12.23 -10.16
CA GLN A 211 5.51 -11.69 -9.13
C GLN A 211 6.34 -10.90 -8.11
N TYR A 212 7.17 -9.99 -8.59
CA TYR A 212 8.09 -9.21 -7.77
C TYR A 212 7.69 -7.72 -7.79
N PRO A 213 8.06 -6.92 -6.78
CA PRO A 213 7.76 -5.50 -6.76
C PRO A 213 8.20 -4.78 -8.02
N VAL A 214 7.34 -3.93 -8.55
CA VAL A 214 7.59 -3.09 -9.72
C VAL A 214 7.62 -1.63 -9.28
N PHE A 215 8.38 -0.81 -10.00
CA PHE A 215 8.43 0.62 -9.72
C PHE A 215 7.03 1.26 -9.76
N TRP A 216 6.82 2.25 -8.91
CA TRP A 216 5.53 2.91 -8.75
C TRP A 216 4.98 3.49 -10.03
N GLU A 217 3.82 3.02 -10.43
CA GLU A 217 3.19 3.39 -11.69
C GLU A 217 2.44 4.72 -11.59
N THR A 218 1.97 5.09 -10.39
CA THR A 218 1.04 6.21 -10.23
C THR A 218 1.74 7.48 -9.75
N LYS A 219 1.33 8.61 -10.31
CA LYS A 219 1.80 9.93 -9.87
C LYS A 219 1.50 10.17 -8.39
N LYS A 220 0.30 9.76 -7.94
CA LYS A 220 -0.13 9.94 -6.56
C LYS A 220 0.80 9.25 -5.55
N THR A 221 1.32 8.06 -5.85
CA THR A 221 2.29 7.37 -5.00
C THR A 221 3.56 8.19 -4.83
N LYS A 222 4.08 8.73 -5.92
CA LYS A 222 5.30 9.56 -5.91
C LYS A 222 5.08 10.88 -5.19
N ASP A 223 3.95 11.53 -5.43
CA ASP A 223 3.57 12.80 -4.79
C ASP A 223 3.37 12.64 -3.26
N VAL A 224 2.84 11.50 -2.79
CA VAL A 224 2.72 11.24 -1.34
C VAL A 224 4.08 11.25 -0.67
N ILE A 225 5.09 10.61 -1.24
CA ILE A 225 6.44 10.59 -0.65
C ILE A 225 7.04 12.00 -0.66
N ARG A 226 6.97 12.68 -1.81
CA ARG A 226 7.46 14.04 -1.98
C ARG A 226 6.86 15.02 -0.97
N THR A 227 5.57 14.90 -0.67
CA THR A 227 4.89 15.79 0.29
C THR A 227 5.11 15.37 1.74
N TYR A 228 5.27 14.09 2.00
CA TYR A 228 5.44 13.55 3.35
C TYR A 228 6.81 13.87 3.95
N LEU A 229 7.90 13.73 3.19
CA LEU A 229 9.24 13.93 3.72
C LEU A 229 9.45 15.34 4.32
N PRO A 230 9.03 16.45 3.68
CA PRO A 230 9.10 17.77 4.28
C PRO A 230 8.26 17.92 5.57
N GLU A 231 7.09 17.27 5.64
CA GLU A 231 6.25 17.32 6.84
C GLU A 231 6.87 16.57 8.02
N VAL A 232 7.52 15.45 7.76
CA VAL A 232 8.31 14.72 8.78
C VAL A 232 9.48 15.59 9.24
N ARG A 233 10.22 16.19 8.31
CA ARG A 233 11.38 17.04 8.60
C ARG A 233 11.04 18.18 9.55
N LYS A 234 9.90 18.83 9.34
CA LYS A 234 9.41 19.90 10.24
C LYS A 234 9.17 19.43 11.68
N LYS A 235 8.89 18.15 11.88
CA LYS A 235 8.59 17.57 13.21
C LYS A 235 9.81 16.93 13.88
N MET A 236 10.91 16.79 13.16
CA MET A 236 12.13 16.22 13.72
C MET A 236 12.88 17.24 14.59
N PRO A 237 13.29 16.84 15.80
CA PRO A 237 13.95 17.77 16.74
C PRO A 237 15.41 18.06 16.39
N ALA A 238 16.04 17.23 15.56
CA ALA A 238 17.44 17.34 15.19
C ALA A 238 17.64 17.49 13.68
N GLU A 239 18.79 18.01 13.29
CA GLU A 239 19.18 18.04 11.88
C GLU A 239 19.33 16.63 11.33
N ASN A 240 18.90 16.44 10.08
CA ASN A 240 19.02 15.19 9.35
C ASN A 240 19.40 15.47 7.90
N GLY A 241 20.70 15.62 7.66
CA GLY A 241 21.22 16.00 6.36
C GLY A 241 20.91 14.98 5.24
N GLU A 242 20.66 13.71 5.57
CA GLU A 242 20.24 12.73 4.60
C GLU A 242 18.79 12.93 4.17
N LEU A 243 17.90 13.21 5.10
CA LEU A 243 16.50 13.55 4.79
C LEU A 243 16.43 14.85 4.00
N ASP A 244 17.20 15.87 4.41
CA ASP A 244 17.27 17.14 3.69
C ASP A 244 17.73 16.96 2.25
N ARG A 245 18.77 16.13 2.01
CA ARG A 245 19.23 15.78 0.67
C ARG A 245 18.13 15.09 -0.20
N TRP A 246 17.34 14.18 0.38
CA TRP A 246 16.24 13.56 -0.35
C TRP A 246 15.13 14.55 -0.69
N ILE A 247 14.83 15.48 0.23
CA ILE A 247 13.85 16.56 -0.02
C ILE A 247 14.32 17.45 -1.17
N GLU A 248 15.58 17.87 -1.17
CA GLU A 248 16.16 18.66 -2.26
C GLU A 248 16.08 17.94 -3.60
N LYS A 249 16.51 16.68 -3.67
CA LYS A 249 16.40 15.86 -4.88
C LYS A 249 14.96 15.77 -5.40
N PHE A 250 13.97 15.57 -4.53
CA PHE A 250 12.56 15.53 -4.92
C PHE A 250 12.04 16.88 -5.44
N ASN A 251 12.63 18.00 -5.02
CA ASN A 251 12.29 19.32 -5.55
C ASN A 251 12.92 19.56 -6.92
N ASP A 252 14.13 19.05 -7.16
CA ASP A 252 14.86 19.24 -8.40
C ASP A 252 14.34 18.33 -9.52
N ASP A 253 14.28 17.02 -9.29
CA ASP A 253 13.77 16.03 -10.26
C ASP A 253 12.93 14.96 -9.55
N PRO A 254 11.61 15.17 -9.43
CA PRO A 254 10.71 14.26 -8.72
C PRO A 254 10.68 12.84 -9.29
N GLU A 255 10.73 12.70 -10.62
CA GLU A 255 10.60 11.39 -11.27
C GLU A 255 11.87 10.55 -11.09
N GLN A 256 13.02 11.11 -11.39
CA GLN A 256 14.28 10.42 -11.21
C GLN A 256 14.54 10.12 -9.74
N THR A 257 14.23 11.05 -8.84
CA THR A 257 14.39 10.87 -7.40
C THR A 257 13.47 9.79 -6.85
N ALA A 258 12.21 9.71 -7.33
CA ALA A 258 11.29 8.64 -6.94
C ALA A 258 11.85 7.27 -7.34
N LYS A 259 12.46 7.16 -8.52
CA LYS A 259 13.10 5.94 -8.99
C LYS A 259 14.30 5.56 -8.13
N GLU A 260 15.20 6.48 -7.85
CA GLU A 260 16.36 6.25 -6.97
C GLU A 260 15.93 5.84 -5.55
N TYR A 261 14.92 6.53 -5.01
CA TYR A 261 14.36 6.22 -3.69
C TYR A 261 13.80 4.80 -3.64
N TRP A 262 13.06 4.41 -4.67
CA TRP A 262 12.52 3.06 -4.80
C TRP A 262 13.61 2.00 -4.96
N GLU A 263 14.61 2.24 -5.80
CA GLU A 263 15.74 1.32 -6.03
C GLU A 263 16.55 1.09 -4.74
N GLU A 264 16.84 2.15 -3.99
CA GLU A 264 17.53 2.02 -2.70
C GLU A 264 16.68 1.30 -1.64
N THR A 265 15.36 1.53 -1.64
CA THR A 265 14.45 0.81 -0.75
C THR A 265 14.40 -0.68 -1.10
N LEU A 266 14.29 -1.02 -2.38
CA LEU A 266 14.31 -2.40 -2.84
C LEU A 266 15.64 -3.10 -2.49
N LYS A 267 16.75 -2.44 -2.73
CA LYS A 267 18.08 -2.95 -2.40
C LYS A 267 18.24 -3.22 -0.91
N GLY A 268 17.77 -2.29 -0.06
CA GLY A 268 17.75 -2.51 1.39
C GLY A 268 16.88 -3.69 1.80
N TYR A 269 15.71 -3.85 1.16
CA TYR A 269 14.84 -4.99 1.39
C TYR A 269 15.53 -6.31 1.03
N GLU A 270 16.16 -6.39 -0.12
CA GLU A 270 16.90 -7.57 -0.57
C GLU A 270 18.06 -7.91 0.37
N GLU A 271 18.84 -6.92 0.79
CA GLU A 271 19.90 -7.09 1.79
C GLU A 271 19.36 -7.61 3.12
N GLY A 272 18.22 -7.10 3.58
CA GLY A 272 17.59 -7.54 4.81
C GLY A 272 17.06 -8.98 4.77
N ILE A 273 16.68 -9.48 3.59
CA ILE A 273 16.25 -10.88 3.40
C ILE A 273 17.45 -11.82 3.30
N ILE A 274 18.46 -11.45 2.51
CA ILE A 274 19.62 -12.32 2.23
C ILE A 274 20.58 -12.34 3.43
N GLY A 275 20.79 -11.20 4.06
CA GLY A 275 21.66 -11.01 5.24
C GLY A 275 23.02 -10.51 4.89
#